data_e30b2da8b085bb7e68896e9ac2c1ad1c
#
_entry.id   e30b2da8b085bb7e68896e9ac2c1ad1c
#
_cell.length_a   1.000
_cell.length_b   1.000
_cell.length_c   1.000
_cell.angle_alpha   90.00
_cell.angle_beta   90.00
_cell.angle_gamma   90.00
#
_symmetry.space_group_name_H-M   'P 1'
#
loop_
_entity.id
_entity.type
_entity.pdbx_description
1 polymer ?
#
loop_
_entity_poly.entity_id
_entity_poly.type
_entity_poly.pdbx_seq_one_letter_code
_entity_poly.pdbx_strand_id
1 'polypeptide(L)'
;MSLQHSPSGSDTSNRTAWPSLRVADWTKTRDTLHMWTQIVGKLRLAHAPLVNHWWQVALYVTPRGLTTSAVPYGDGAFDAEFDFVEHRLVIRSSDGASREVALKPVSVATFYTRTMRALRELGIEASFQRRPNEVEPSIPFADDEQHCSYDATAAHLFWRQLLQANRVLGRFRAEFTGKVSPVHFFWGAMDLACTRFSGRAAPPHPGGAPNCGDWVMEEGYSRELSSCGFWPGGGDEGAFYSYAYPEPDGFATHPVRPDGAYYSTENGQFLLPYEAVRTARDPDHALTEFLHTTYEAAAEHGDWDRAALENDPLRWGRTAPREGPG
;
A
#
# COMPACT_ATOMS: atom_id res chain seq x y z
N MET A 1 -33.70 42.87 -6.98
CA MET A 1 -33.48 41.91 -5.87
C MET A 1 -32.59 40.81 -6.38
N SER A 2 -31.28 40.97 -6.20
CA SER A 2 -30.27 40.00 -6.67
C SER A 2 -30.11 38.94 -5.62
N LEU A 3 -30.42 37.71 -5.97
CA LEU A 3 -30.10 36.53 -5.12
C LEU A 3 -28.62 36.19 -5.29
N GLN A 4 -27.84 36.44 -4.24
CA GLN A 4 -26.44 35.99 -4.12
C GLN A 4 -26.47 34.46 -3.96
N HIS A 5 -25.87 33.76 -4.90
CA HIS A 5 -25.56 32.33 -4.75
C HIS A 5 -24.39 32.21 -3.76
N SER A 6 -24.64 31.61 -2.62
CA SER A 6 -23.57 31.15 -1.70
C SER A 6 -22.86 29.95 -2.33
N PRO A 7 -21.52 29.86 -2.27
CA PRO A 7 -20.80 28.69 -2.78
C PRO A 7 -21.11 27.48 -1.90
N SER A 8 -21.42 26.37 -2.53
CA SER A 8 -21.78 25.10 -1.91
C SER A 8 -20.68 24.56 -0.99
N GLY A 9 -21.05 24.10 0.20
CA GLY A 9 -20.19 23.59 1.26
C GLY A 9 -19.44 22.26 0.99
N SER A 10 -19.30 21.85 -0.27
CA SER A 10 -18.59 20.61 -0.66
C SER A 10 -17.05 20.75 -0.73
N ASP A 11 -16.55 21.99 -0.90
CA ASP A 11 -15.12 22.23 -1.20
C ASP A 11 -14.21 22.15 0.04
N THR A 12 -14.72 22.39 1.25
CA THR A 12 -13.92 22.33 2.49
C THR A 12 -13.86 20.94 3.10
N SER A 13 -14.88 20.09 2.94
CA SER A 13 -14.89 18.73 3.50
C SER A 13 -13.94 17.80 2.72
N ASN A 14 -13.79 18.00 1.43
CA ASN A 14 -12.92 17.17 0.59
C ASN A 14 -11.42 17.45 0.83
N ARG A 15 -11.04 18.70 1.13
CA ARG A 15 -9.65 19.07 1.46
C ARG A 15 -9.19 18.53 2.81
N THR A 16 -10.09 18.36 3.78
CA THR A 16 -9.77 17.73 5.08
C THR A 16 -9.67 16.21 4.99
N ALA A 17 -10.27 15.58 3.96
CA ALA A 17 -10.19 14.14 3.76
C ALA A 17 -8.80 13.69 3.28
N TRP A 18 -8.11 14.47 2.45
CA TRP A 18 -6.77 14.23 1.93
C TRP A 18 -5.74 15.09 2.70
N PRO A 19 -5.18 14.59 3.81
CA PRO A 19 -4.32 15.40 4.67
C PRO A 19 -2.95 15.65 4.03
N SER A 20 -2.40 16.86 4.26
CA SER A 20 -1.00 17.15 3.96
C SER A 20 -0.09 16.48 4.98
N LEU A 21 0.99 15.87 4.52
CA LEU A 21 2.07 15.35 5.35
C LEU A 21 3.37 15.41 4.54
N ARG A 22 4.17 16.44 4.81
CA ARG A 22 5.45 16.61 4.09
C ARG A 22 6.45 15.55 4.53
N VAL A 23 7.07 14.89 3.58
CA VAL A 23 8.07 13.83 3.82
C VAL A 23 9.16 14.31 4.76
N ALA A 24 9.67 15.54 4.56
CA ALA A 24 10.71 16.12 5.41
C ALA A 24 10.32 16.26 6.89
N ASP A 25 9.02 16.45 7.17
CA ASP A 25 8.55 16.70 8.53
C ASP A 25 8.42 15.41 9.37
N TRP A 26 8.37 14.25 8.71
CA TRP A 26 8.19 12.97 9.41
C TRP A 26 9.18 11.86 9.03
N THR A 27 10.21 12.16 8.25
CA THR A 27 11.21 11.18 7.77
C THR A 27 11.69 10.25 8.88
N LYS A 28 12.07 10.78 10.05
CA LYS A 28 12.55 9.95 11.18
C LYS A 28 11.48 9.01 11.71
N THR A 29 10.23 9.46 11.78
CA THR A 29 9.08 8.63 12.18
C THR A 29 8.76 7.60 11.09
N ARG A 30 8.79 8.00 9.82
CA ARG A 30 8.59 7.10 8.69
C ARG A 30 9.60 5.96 8.71
N ASP A 31 10.88 6.26 8.86
CA ASP A 31 11.94 5.27 8.82
C ASP A 31 11.84 4.30 10.00
N THR A 32 11.49 4.78 11.19
CA THR A 32 11.22 3.92 12.35
C THR A 32 9.98 3.05 12.13
N LEU A 33 8.88 3.64 11.65
CA LEU A 33 7.63 2.94 11.38
C LEU A 33 7.80 1.92 10.26
N HIS A 34 8.63 2.20 9.25
CA HIS A 34 9.00 1.25 8.22
C HIS A 34 9.61 -0.02 8.82
N MET A 35 10.58 0.11 9.72
CA MET A 35 11.16 -1.05 10.40
C MET A 35 10.14 -1.81 11.27
N TRP A 36 9.24 -1.10 11.93
CA TRP A 36 8.18 -1.73 12.73
C TRP A 36 7.19 -2.51 11.85
N THR A 37 6.81 -1.96 10.70
CA THR A 37 5.94 -2.68 9.74
C THR A 37 6.61 -3.92 9.17
N GLN A 38 7.94 -3.90 8.96
CA GLN A 38 8.72 -5.06 8.56
C GLN A 38 8.67 -6.18 9.62
N ILE A 39 8.83 -5.84 10.90
CA ILE A 39 8.74 -6.82 12.00
C ILE A 39 7.37 -7.50 12.01
N VAL A 40 6.29 -6.73 11.90
CA VAL A 40 4.92 -7.26 11.92
C VAL A 40 4.58 -8.01 10.62
N GLY A 41 5.01 -7.51 9.47
CA GLY A 41 4.81 -8.18 8.19
C GLY A 41 5.52 -9.54 8.09
N LYS A 42 6.71 -9.66 8.71
CA LYS A 42 7.44 -10.93 8.79
C LYS A 42 6.75 -12.00 9.65
N LEU A 43 5.77 -11.65 10.49
CA LEU A 43 4.90 -12.63 11.14
C LEU A 43 4.04 -13.38 10.11
N ARG A 44 3.51 -12.65 9.11
CA ARG A 44 2.79 -13.29 8.00
C ARG A 44 3.72 -14.14 7.15
N LEU A 45 4.90 -13.64 6.83
CA LEU A 45 5.91 -14.40 6.07
C LEU A 45 6.28 -15.72 6.75
N ALA A 46 6.33 -15.75 8.10
CA ALA A 46 6.71 -16.92 8.88
C ALA A 46 5.60 -17.96 9.02
N HIS A 47 4.33 -17.55 9.02
CA HIS A 47 3.22 -18.42 9.41
C HIS A 47 2.15 -18.60 8.32
N ALA A 48 1.96 -17.62 7.43
CA ALA A 48 0.94 -17.74 6.39
C ALA A 48 1.40 -18.66 5.26
N PRO A 49 0.51 -19.52 4.71
CA PRO A 49 0.82 -20.32 3.54
C PRO A 49 1.18 -19.44 2.34
N LEU A 50 2.10 -19.93 1.50
CA LEU A 50 2.50 -19.23 0.28
C LEU A 50 1.30 -19.01 -0.64
N VAL A 51 1.07 -17.76 -0.99
CA VAL A 51 0.15 -17.35 -2.05
C VAL A 51 0.99 -16.72 -3.17
N ASN A 52 0.63 -17.03 -4.42
CA ASN A 52 1.37 -16.50 -5.58
C ASN A 52 1.52 -14.98 -5.52
N HIS A 53 2.60 -14.49 -6.09
CA HIS A 53 3.03 -13.08 -6.05
C HIS A 53 3.26 -12.56 -4.62
N TRP A 54 3.58 -13.44 -3.68
CA TRP A 54 3.85 -13.08 -2.28
C TRP A 54 2.70 -12.38 -1.57
N TRP A 55 1.46 -12.58 -2.01
CA TRP A 55 0.30 -11.89 -1.45
C TRP A 55 0.04 -12.23 0.03
N GLN A 56 0.56 -13.35 0.51
CA GLN A 56 0.42 -13.73 1.93
C GLN A 56 1.21 -12.83 2.88
N VAL A 57 2.20 -12.04 2.41
CA VAL A 57 3.02 -11.22 3.32
C VAL A 57 2.42 -9.85 3.61
N ALA A 58 1.50 -9.38 2.76
CA ALA A 58 1.01 -8.01 2.79
C ALA A 58 0.21 -7.67 4.05
N LEU A 59 0.26 -6.41 4.47
CA LEU A 59 -0.66 -5.84 5.44
C LEU A 59 -1.85 -5.17 4.73
N TYR A 60 -2.89 -4.86 5.49
CA TYR A 60 -4.13 -4.27 4.97
C TYR A 60 -4.52 -3.04 5.76
N VAL A 61 -5.03 -2.02 5.06
CA VAL A 61 -5.57 -0.81 5.69
C VAL A 61 -6.89 -1.13 6.37
N THR A 62 -7.04 -0.66 7.62
CA THR A 62 -8.25 -0.79 8.45
C THR A 62 -8.80 0.58 8.84
N PRO A 63 -10.02 0.66 9.40
CA PRO A 63 -10.55 1.89 9.98
C PRO A 63 -9.73 2.45 11.16
N ARG A 64 -8.67 1.78 11.61
CA ARG A 64 -7.82 2.21 12.72
C ARG A 64 -6.32 2.23 12.37
N GLY A 65 -5.89 1.57 11.28
CA GLY A 65 -4.47 1.52 10.93
C GLY A 65 -4.11 0.46 9.90
N LEU A 66 -3.19 -0.44 10.23
CA LEU A 66 -2.70 -1.53 9.39
C LEU A 66 -2.77 -2.86 10.12
N THR A 67 -3.36 -3.89 9.49
CA THR A 67 -3.50 -5.24 10.07
C THR A 67 -2.79 -6.31 9.25
N THR A 68 -2.31 -7.35 9.92
CA THR A 68 -1.94 -8.61 9.28
C THR A 68 -3.16 -9.37 8.73
N SER A 69 -4.39 -9.03 9.16
CA SER A 69 -5.51 -9.97 9.07
C SER A 69 -5.18 -11.28 9.81
N ALA A 70 -6.05 -12.29 9.74
CA ALA A 70 -5.83 -13.56 10.43
C ALA A 70 -4.58 -14.28 9.89
N VAL A 71 -3.69 -14.67 10.79
CA VAL A 71 -2.48 -15.45 10.53
C VAL A 71 -2.65 -16.81 11.18
N PRO A 72 -2.57 -17.94 10.45
CA PRO A 72 -2.74 -19.27 11.03
C PRO A 72 -1.63 -19.56 12.04
N TYR A 73 -1.97 -20.19 13.18
CA TYR A 73 -1.02 -20.66 14.17
C TYR A 73 -1.59 -21.84 14.96
N GLY A 74 -0.93 -22.99 14.90
CA GLY A 74 -1.46 -24.22 15.49
C GLY A 74 -2.85 -24.55 14.96
N ASP A 75 -3.79 -24.82 15.85
CA ASP A 75 -5.20 -25.07 15.52
C ASP A 75 -6.05 -23.77 15.49
N GLY A 76 -5.43 -22.63 15.68
CA GLY A 76 -6.08 -21.32 15.75
C GLY A 76 -5.46 -20.30 14.79
N ALA A 77 -5.62 -19.06 15.14
CA ALA A 77 -5.05 -17.93 14.41
C ALA A 77 -4.77 -16.77 15.36
N PHE A 78 -3.93 -15.85 14.90
CA PHE A 78 -3.75 -14.55 15.53
C PHE A 78 -3.80 -13.44 14.50
N ASP A 79 -3.96 -12.20 14.93
CA ASP A 79 -3.74 -11.02 14.13
C ASP A 79 -2.89 -10.00 14.89
N ALA A 80 -2.23 -9.13 14.16
CA ALA A 80 -1.52 -7.98 14.70
C ALA A 80 -1.95 -6.71 13.95
N GLU A 81 -2.38 -5.70 14.68
CA GLU A 81 -2.89 -4.45 14.11
C GLU A 81 -2.19 -3.24 14.71
N PHE A 82 -1.58 -2.43 13.85
CA PHE A 82 -1.17 -1.08 14.21
C PHE A 82 -2.41 -0.20 14.33
N ASP A 83 -2.74 0.22 15.52
CA ASP A 83 -3.81 1.17 15.78
C ASP A 83 -3.23 2.58 15.87
N PHE A 84 -3.38 3.37 14.78
CA PHE A 84 -2.88 4.75 14.71
C PHE A 84 -3.87 5.79 15.28
N VAL A 85 -4.97 5.33 15.89
CA VAL A 85 -5.90 6.17 16.66
C VAL A 85 -5.48 6.19 18.12
N GLU A 86 -5.19 5.00 18.69
CA GLU A 86 -4.77 4.83 20.08
C GLU A 86 -3.25 4.64 20.23
N HIS A 87 -2.50 4.67 19.12
CA HIS A 87 -1.04 4.55 19.08
C HIS A 87 -0.50 3.32 19.79
N ARG A 88 -0.99 2.14 19.36
CA ARG A 88 -0.55 0.84 19.87
C ARG A 88 -0.55 -0.22 18.78
N LEU A 89 0.32 -1.22 18.90
CA LEU A 89 0.20 -2.48 18.20
C LEU A 89 -0.63 -3.41 19.08
N VAL A 90 -1.74 -3.91 18.57
CA VAL A 90 -2.61 -4.87 19.25
C VAL A 90 -2.42 -6.24 18.61
N ILE A 91 -2.08 -7.25 19.40
CA ILE A 91 -1.97 -8.65 18.97
C ILE A 91 -3.10 -9.42 19.64
N ARG A 92 -3.93 -10.11 18.85
CA ARG A 92 -5.09 -10.88 19.32
C ARG A 92 -4.94 -12.33 18.91
N SER A 93 -5.26 -13.24 19.81
CA SER A 93 -5.33 -14.68 19.52
C SER A 93 -6.79 -15.13 19.45
N SER A 94 -7.07 -16.15 18.64
CA SER A 94 -8.42 -16.71 18.45
C SER A 94 -9.01 -17.36 19.69
N ASP A 95 -8.24 -17.59 20.76
CA ASP A 95 -8.71 -18.01 22.08
C ASP A 95 -9.28 -16.86 22.92
N GLY A 96 -9.26 -15.62 22.39
CA GLY A 96 -9.76 -14.43 23.04
C GLY A 96 -8.70 -13.63 23.83
N ALA A 97 -7.46 -14.13 23.91
CA ALA A 97 -6.39 -13.39 24.57
C ALA A 97 -5.85 -12.25 23.67
N SER A 98 -5.32 -11.20 24.28
CA SER A 98 -4.69 -10.09 23.57
C SER A 98 -3.53 -9.50 24.34
N ARG A 99 -2.60 -8.87 23.59
CA ARG A 99 -1.48 -8.08 24.14
C ARG A 99 -1.32 -6.80 23.35
N GLU A 100 -0.75 -5.80 23.98
CA GLU A 100 -0.53 -4.49 23.40
C GLU A 100 0.93 -4.06 23.54
N VAL A 101 1.44 -3.39 22.51
CA VAL A 101 2.73 -2.71 22.53
C VAL A 101 2.52 -1.26 22.15
N ALA A 102 2.81 -0.33 23.07
CA ALA A 102 2.63 1.09 22.82
C ALA A 102 3.54 1.59 21.70
N LEU A 103 2.97 2.32 20.73
CA LEU A 103 3.69 3.05 19.69
C LEU A 103 4.10 4.41 20.25
N LYS A 104 5.36 4.55 20.59
CA LYS A 104 5.96 5.75 21.15
C LYS A 104 7.44 5.81 20.79
N PRO A 105 8.11 6.96 20.96
CA PRO A 105 9.55 7.06 20.67
C PRO A 105 10.37 6.03 21.45
N VAL A 106 10.68 4.92 20.79
CA VAL A 106 11.56 3.85 21.25
C VAL A 106 12.31 3.28 20.06
N SER A 107 13.50 2.69 20.31
CA SER A 107 14.27 2.06 19.23
C SER A 107 13.56 0.84 18.63
N VAL A 108 13.91 0.53 17.39
CA VAL A 108 13.45 -0.69 16.70
C VAL A 108 13.82 -1.93 17.54
N ALA A 109 15.01 -1.98 18.15
CA ALA A 109 15.41 -3.06 19.05
C ALA A 109 14.47 -3.22 20.24
N THR A 110 14.06 -2.10 20.85
CA THR A 110 13.09 -2.10 21.94
C THR A 110 11.70 -2.57 21.47
N PHE A 111 11.20 -2.05 20.34
CA PHE A 111 9.92 -2.46 19.77
C PHE A 111 9.92 -3.95 19.40
N TYR A 112 10.96 -4.43 18.74
CA TYR A 112 11.14 -5.85 18.40
C TYR A 112 11.06 -6.73 19.63
N THR A 113 11.85 -6.39 20.67
CA THR A 113 11.88 -7.16 21.93
C THR A 113 10.49 -7.22 22.60
N ARG A 114 9.78 -6.09 22.65
CA ARG A 114 8.42 -6.02 23.23
C ARG A 114 7.41 -6.83 22.41
N THR A 115 7.46 -6.74 21.08
CA THR A 115 6.57 -7.49 20.17
C THR A 115 6.80 -8.99 20.31
N MET A 116 8.06 -9.44 20.31
CA MET A 116 8.39 -10.86 20.47
C MET A 116 8.03 -11.39 21.87
N ARG A 117 8.09 -10.55 22.89
CA ARG A 117 7.59 -10.90 24.23
C ARG A 117 6.09 -11.04 24.25
N ALA A 118 5.36 -10.09 23.68
CA ALA A 118 3.88 -10.11 23.61
C ALA A 118 3.37 -11.36 22.87
N LEU A 119 4.04 -11.77 21.78
CA LEU A 119 3.73 -13.03 21.07
C LEU A 119 3.95 -14.25 21.96
N ARG A 120 5.10 -14.36 22.65
CA ARG A 120 5.36 -15.48 23.56
C ARG A 120 4.36 -15.55 24.72
N GLU A 121 3.95 -14.42 25.26
CA GLU A 121 2.90 -14.37 26.31
C GLU A 121 1.52 -14.83 25.82
N LEU A 122 1.28 -14.85 24.50
CA LEU A 122 0.12 -15.46 23.85
C LEU A 122 0.36 -16.91 23.39
N GLY A 123 1.53 -17.50 23.72
CA GLY A 123 1.89 -18.84 23.29
C GLY A 123 2.29 -18.91 21.81
N ILE A 124 2.55 -17.77 21.15
CA ILE A 124 2.90 -17.69 19.73
C ILE A 124 4.41 -17.64 19.60
N GLU A 125 5.00 -18.67 19.00
CA GLU A 125 6.42 -18.69 18.64
C GLU A 125 6.59 -18.21 17.20
N ALA A 126 7.40 -17.17 17.00
CA ALA A 126 7.70 -16.63 15.68
C ALA A 126 9.22 -16.65 15.45
N SER A 127 9.62 -17.21 14.31
CA SER A 127 11.01 -17.23 13.86
C SER A 127 11.08 -16.78 12.40
N PHE A 128 11.84 -15.73 12.14
CA PHE A 128 12.04 -15.17 10.80
C PHE A 128 13.42 -14.50 10.69
N GLN A 129 13.83 -14.18 9.46
CA GLN A 129 15.06 -13.42 9.21
C GLN A 129 14.96 -12.03 9.88
N ARG A 130 15.88 -11.76 10.81
CA ARG A 130 15.84 -10.59 11.70
C ARG A 130 16.41 -9.30 11.08
N ARG A 131 16.55 -9.24 9.75
CA ARG A 131 16.99 -8.07 9.00
C ARG A 131 15.87 -7.54 8.14
N PRO A 132 15.79 -6.23 7.93
CA PRO A 132 14.82 -5.67 6.99
C PRO A 132 15.15 -6.13 5.55
N ASN A 133 14.09 -6.26 4.74
CA ASN A 133 14.18 -6.45 3.30
C ASN A 133 14.09 -5.09 2.60
N GLU A 134 14.65 -4.97 1.41
CA GLU A 134 14.57 -3.78 0.55
C GLU A 134 15.11 -2.48 1.18
N VAL A 135 15.96 -2.60 2.21
CA VAL A 135 16.52 -1.47 2.95
C VAL A 135 18.05 -1.60 3.02
N GLU A 136 18.74 -0.48 2.80
CA GLU A 136 20.19 -0.33 2.96
C GLU A 136 20.52 0.97 3.73
N PRO A 137 21.38 0.92 4.77
CA PRO A 137 22.00 -0.29 5.36
C PRO A 137 20.98 -1.15 6.13
N SER A 138 21.14 -2.48 6.05
CA SER A 138 20.27 -3.43 6.74
C SER A 138 20.79 -3.70 8.15
N ILE A 139 20.18 -3.08 9.16
CA ILE A 139 20.52 -3.29 10.58
C ILE A 139 19.60 -4.40 11.12
N PRO A 140 20.12 -5.44 11.82
CA PRO A 140 19.26 -6.42 12.47
C PRO A 140 18.31 -5.74 13.45
N PHE A 141 17.04 -6.13 13.48
CA PHE A 141 16.03 -5.48 14.32
C PHE A 141 16.42 -5.44 15.81
N ALA A 142 17.10 -6.46 16.31
CA ALA A 142 17.53 -6.51 17.71
C ALA A 142 18.68 -5.54 18.05
N ASP A 143 19.38 -5.04 17.03
CA ASP A 143 20.58 -4.20 17.16
C ASP A 143 20.30 -2.76 16.69
N ASP A 144 19.08 -2.48 16.17
CA ASP A 144 18.73 -1.18 15.61
C ASP A 144 18.29 -0.19 16.71
N GLU A 145 19.25 0.56 17.21
CA GLU A 145 19.05 1.68 18.13
C GLU A 145 18.99 3.04 17.40
N GLN A 146 19.15 3.07 16.06
CA GLN A 146 19.19 4.30 15.28
C GLN A 146 17.77 4.82 14.97
N HIS A 147 16.88 3.92 14.55
CA HIS A 147 15.49 4.24 14.25
C HIS A 147 14.70 4.22 15.56
N CYS A 148 14.46 5.41 16.14
CA CYS A 148 13.86 5.54 17.48
C CYS A 148 12.83 6.67 17.59
N SER A 149 12.40 7.25 16.46
CA SER A 149 11.47 8.37 16.44
C SER A 149 10.04 7.91 16.21
N TYR A 150 9.09 8.52 16.90
CA TYR A 150 7.68 8.32 16.63
C TYR A 150 6.89 9.58 16.97
N ASP A 151 6.30 10.20 15.95
CA ASP A 151 5.34 11.29 16.06
C ASP A 151 3.95 10.71 15.81
N ALA A 152 3.11 10.74 16.83
CA ALA A 152 1.75 10.19 16.80
C ALA A 152 0.87 10.94 15.77
N THR A 153 1.02 12.26 15.67
CA THR A 153 0.27 13.07 14.71
C THR A 153 0.66 12.71 13.28
N ALA A 154 1.95 12.60 12.99
CA ALA A 154 2.43 12.22 11.67
C ALA A 154 2.02 10.79 11.29
N ALA A 155 2.11 9.83 12.20
CA ALA A 155 1.66 8.45 11.97
C ALA A 155 0.14 8.38 11.71
N HIS A 156 -0.65 9.19 12.43
CA HIS A 156 -2.09 9.31 12.18
C HIS A 156 -2.40 9.93 10.82
N LEU A 157 -1.69 11.00 10.41
CA LEU A 157 -1.86 11.61 9.09
C LEU A 157 -1.45 10.65 7.97
N PHE A 158 -0.35 9.93 8.12
CA PHE A 158 0.05 8.87 7.19
C PHE A 158 -1.05 7.82 6.99
N TRP A 159 -1.60 7.29 8.06
CA TRP A 159 -2.74 6.36 7.96
C TRP A 159 -3.94 6.99 7.25
N ARG A 160 -4.23 8.27 7.50
CA ARG A 160 -5.29 9.00 6.77
C ARG A 160 -5.02 9.10 5.27
N GLN A 161 -3.75 9.28 4.86
CA GLN A 161 -3.36 9.21 3.44
C GLN A 161 -3.61 7.81 2.88
N LEU A 162 -3.20 6.76 3.61
CA LEU A 162 -3.45 5.37 3.20
C LEU A 162 -4.95 5.06 3.06
N LEU A 163 -5.80 5.56 3.95
CA LEU A 163 -7.26 5.38 3.86
C LEU A 163 -7.83 5.94 2.55
N GLN A 164 -7.42 7.14 2.16
CA GLN A 164 -7.90 7.74 0.93
C GLN A 164 -7.39 7.01 -0.31
N ALA A 165 -6.09 6.70 -0.34
CA ALA A 165 -5.49 5.93 -1.41
C ALA A 165 -6.17 4.55 -1.55
N ASN A 166 -6.32 3.82 -0.44
CA ASN A 166 -6.98 2.51 -0.40
C ASN A 166 -8.42 2.54 -0.94
N ARG A 167 -9.16 3.60 -0.62
CA ARG A 167 -10.55 3.77 -1.06
C ARG A 167 -10.65 3.92 -2.58
N VAL A 168 -9.79 4.75 -3.19
CA VAL A 168 -9.78 4.96 -4.64
C VAL A 168 -9.21 3.74 -5.37
N LEU A 169 -8.10 3.17 -4.89
CA LEU A 169 -7.53 1.93 -5.43
C LEU A 169 -8.52 0.77 -5.36
N GLY A 170 -9.34 0.70 -4.30
CA GLY A 170 -10.40 -0.31 -4.16
C GLY A 170 -11.50 -0.18 -5.23
N ARG A 171 -11.88 1.04 -5.62
CA ARG A 171 -12.81 1.29 -6.73
C ARG A 171 -12.19 0.88 -8.07
N PHE A 172 -10.98 1.34 -8.34
CA PHE A 172 -10.22 0.96 -9.53
C PHE A 172 -10.08 -0.57 -9.65
N ARG A 173 -9.77 -1.25 -8.54
CA ARG A 173 -9.71 -2.72 -8.50
C ARG A 173 -11.03 -3.37 -8.91
N ALA A 174 -12.17 -2.83 -8.49
CA ALA A 174 -13.50 -3.40 -8.74
C ALA A 174 -13.90 -3.36 -10.23
N GLU A 175 -13.24 -2.55 -11.05
CA GLU A 175 -13.47 -2.44 -12.49
C GLU A 175 -12.78 -3.53 -13.32
N PHE A 176 -12.16 -4.51 -12.67
CA PHE A 176 -11.39 -5.56 -13.33
C PHE A 176 -11.86 -6.95 -12.89
N THR A 177 -12.19 -7.82 -13.87
CA THR A 177 -12.67 -9.20 -13.64
C THR A 177 -11.59 -10.24 -13.83
N GLY A 178 -10.49 -9.88 -14.49
CA GLY A 178 -9.29 -10.69 -14.58
C GLY A 178 -8.63 -10.90 -13.21
N LYS A 179 -7.50 -11.57 -13.18
CA LYS A 179 -6.70 -11.70 -11.95
C LYS A 179 -6.25 -10.31 -11.50
N VAL A 180 -6.64 -9.92 -10.29
CA VAL A 180 -6.29 -8.64 -9.67
C VAL A 180 -6.02 -8.83 -8.19
N SER A 181 -4.99 -8.16 -7.66
CA SER A 181 -4.68 -8.23 -6.24
C SER A 181 -5.73 -7.52 -5.39
N PRO A 182 -5.90 -7.88 -4.12
CA PRO A 182 -6.36 -6.92 -3.11
C PRO A 182 -5.50 -5.65 -3.13
N VAL A 183 -5.97 -4.59 -2.46
CA VAL A 183 -5.10 -3.44 -2.17
C VAL A 183 -4.20 -3.86 -1.01
N HIS A 184 -2.93 -4.04 -1.29
CA HIS A 184 -1.91 -4.53 -0.37
C HIS A 184 -1.06 -3.37 0.17
N PHE A 185 -0.70 -3.42 1.44
CA PHE A 185 0.42 -2.64 1.95
C PHE A 185 1.64 -3.56 2.02
N PHE A 186 2.60 -3.34 1.12
CA PHE A 186 3.87 -4.06 1.12
C PHE A 186 4.87 -3.34 2.03
N TRP A 187 5.22 -4.00 3.11
CA TRP A 187 6.11 -3.47 4.14
C TRP A 187 7.58 -3.41 3.71
N GLY A 188 7.98 -4.11 2.63
CA GLY A 188 9.34 -4.04 2.07
C GLY A 188 9.65 -2.63 1.57
N ALA A 189 8.84 -2.10 0.66
CA ALA A 189 8.95 -0.74 0.11
C ALA A 189 8.12 0.30 0.88
N MET A 190 7.29 -0.11 1.85
CA MET A 190 6.38 0.76 2.62
C MET A 190 5.35 1.45 1.74
N ASP A 191 4.72 0.73 0.83
CA ASP A 191 3.77 1.27 -0.14
C ASP A 191 2.42 0.55 -0.16
N LEU A 192 1.38 1.21 -0.66
CA LEU A 192 0.16 0.56 -1.09
C LEU A 192 0.29 0.16 -2.56
N ALA A 193 -0.20 -1.03 -2.92
CA ALA A 193 -0.20 -1.52 -4.29
C ALA A 193 -1.52 -2.21 -4.65
N CYS A 194 -1.94 -2.03 -5.90
CA CYS A 194 -3.00 -2.78 -6.55
C CYS A 194 -2.53 -3.22 -7.94
N THR A 195 -2.52 -4.51 -8.20
CA THR A 195 -1.91 -5.08 -9.40
C THR A 195 -2.94 -5.84 -10.22
N ARG A 196 -3.09 -5.49 -11.50
CA ARG A 196 -3.88 -6.18 -12.53
C ARG A 196 -2.96 -7.05 -13.38
N PHE A 197 -3.45 -8.17 -13.87
CA PHE A 197 -2.68 -9.13 -14.66
C PHE A 197 -3.35 -9.43 -15.99
N SER A 198 -2.54 -9.56 -17.07
CA SER A 198 -3.04 -9.96 -18.38
C SER A 198 -3.47 -11.43 -18.46
N GLY A 199 -2.97 -12.27 -17.54
CA GLY A 199 -3.10 -13.73 -17.55
C GLY A 199 -1.94 -14.45 -18.26
N ARG A 200 -1.07 -13.73 -18.99
CA ARG A 200 0.08 -14.30 -19.69
C ARG A 200 1.29 -14.42 -18.77
N ALA A 201 2.22 -15.33 -19.12
CA ALA A 201 3.52 -15.42 -18.44
C ALA A 201 4.40 -14.22 -18.80
N ALA A 202 5.15 -13.74 -17.83
CA ALA A 202 6.17 -12.71 -18.04
C ALA A 202 7.57 -13.34 -18.19
N PRO A 203 8.54 -12.63 -18.79
CA PRO A 203 9.94 -13.01 -18.72
C PRO A 203 10.44 -13.07 -17.27
N PRO A 204 11.48 -13.89 -16.97
CA PRO A 204 12.07 -13.89 -15.63
C PRO A 204 12.55 -12.51 -15.20
N HIS A 205 12.20 -12.09 -13.98
CA HIS A 205 12.67 -10.83 -13.43
C HIS A 205 14.15 -10.94 -13.06
N PRO A 206 15.00 -9.93 -13.33
CA PRO A 206 16.45 -9.98 -13.08
C PRO A 206 16.84 -10.01 -11.59
N GLY A 207 15.91 -9.87 -10.67
CA GLY A 207 16.20 -9.81 -9.23
C GLY A 207 16.78 -8.46 -8.80
N GLY A 208 17.66 -8.47 -7.79
CA GLY A 208 18.46 -7.31 -7.37
C GLY A 208 17.85 -6.45 -6.28
N ALA A 209 16.70 -6.80 -5.70
CA ALA A 209 16.16 -6.06 -4.55
C ALA A 209 17.06 -6.26 -3.31
N PRO A 210 17.46 -5.18 -2.60
CA PRO A 210 18.36 -5.27 -1.45
C PRO A 210 17.84 -6.21 -0.35
N ASN A 211 18.69 -7.12 0.13
CA ASN A 211 18.35 -8.08 1.20
C ASN A 211 17.09 -8.91 0.91
N CYS A 212 16.77 -9.11 -0.36
CA CYS A 212 15.68 -9.94 -0.84
C CYS A 212 16.24 -10.98 -1.83
N GLY A 213 15.84 -12.23 -1.72
CA GLY A 213 16.30 -13.26 -2.67
C GLY A 213 15.70 -13.03 -4.06
N ASP A 214 16.49 -13.21 -5.12
CA ASP A 214 16.04 -13.00 -6.51
C ASP A 214 14.79 -13.83 -6.84
N TRP A 215 14.67 -15.03 -6.29
CA TRP A 215 13.49 -15.90 -6.42
C TRP A 215 12.18 -15.28 -5.92
N VAL A 216 12.24 -14.28 -5.03
CA VAL A 216 11.07 -13.50 -4.60
C VAL A 216 10.57 -12.63 -5.74
N MET A 217 11.49 -11.96 -6.44
CA MET A 217 11.16 -11.13 -7.60
C MET A 217 10.72 -11.98 -8.79
N GLU A 218 11.40 -13.13 -9.04
CA GLU A 218 11.02 -14.07 -10.09
C GLU A 218 9.58 -14.56 -9.94
N GLU A 219 9.16 -14.94 -8.72
CA GLU A 219 7.79 -15.38 -8.46
C GLU A 219 6.81 -14.21 -8.48
N GLY A 220 7.16 -13.08 -7.85
CA GLY A 220 6.34 -11.88 -7.79
C GLY A 220 5.98 -11.33 -9.17
N TYR A 221 6.92 -11.38 -10.10
CA TYR A 221 6.81 -10.88 -11.47
C TYR A 221 6.65 -11.99 -12.52
N SER A 222 6.23 -13.18 -12.12
CA SER A 222 6.08 -14.35 -13.02
C SER A 222 4.96 -14.20 -14.07
N ARG A 223 4.14 -13.18 -13.98
CA ARG A 223 3.04 -12.87 -14.91
C ARG A 223 3.11 -11.42 -15.34
N GLU A 224 2.70 -11.14 -16.59
CA GLU A 224 2.54 -9.78 -17.07
C GLU A 224 1.55 -9.01 -16.20
N LEU A 225 1.96 -7.82 -15.77
CA LEU A 225 1.21 -7.02 -14.83
C LEU A 225 1.24 -5.53 -15.13
N SER A 226 0.22 -4.83 -14.66
CA SER A 226 0.16 -3.39 -14.45
C SER A 226 -0.10 -3.16 -12.96
N SER A 227 0.84 -2.55 -12.27
CA SER A 227 0.76 -2.27 -10.84
C SER A 227 0.73 -0.77 -10.60
N CYS A 228 -0.16 -0.35 -9.71
CA CYS A 228 -0.27 1.04 -9.29
C CYS A 228 -0.40 1.12 -7.78
N GLY A 229 -0.03 2.27 -7.20
CA GLY A 229 -0.06 2.40 -5.76
C GLY A 229 0.26 3.78 -5.22
N PHE A 230 0.51 3.83 -3.92
CA PHE A 230 0.90 5.04 -3.20
C PHE A 230 2.17 4.77 -2.39
N TRP A 231 3.20 5.57 -2.65
CA TRP A 231 4.48 5.54 -1.95
C TRP A 231 4.67 6.82 -1.10
N PRO A 232 4.70 6.71 0.23
CA PRO A 232 4.78 7.87 1.14
C PRO A 232 6.16 8.53 1.18
N GLY A 233 7.16 7.96 0.51
CA GLY A 233 8.52 8.47 0.41
C GLY A 233 8.80 9.28 -0.86
N GLY A 234 7.88 9.32 -1.82
CA GLY A 234 8.07 9.99 -3.11
C GLY A 234 7.76 11.48 -3.06
N GLY A 235 8.68 12.33 -3.58
CA GLY A 235 8.46 13.78 -3.65
C GLY A 235 8.28 14.45 -2.30
N ASP A 236 7.54 15.56 -2.26
CA ASP A 236 7.38 16.39 -1.06
C ASP A 236 6.36 15.82 -0.05
N GLU A 237 5.28 15.19 -0.52
CA GLU A 237 4.20 14.64 0.33
C GLU A 237 3.89 13.17 0.03
N GLY A 238 4.76 12.48 -0.71
CA GLY A 238 4.51 11.16 -1.30
C GLY A 238 4.08 11.25 -2.76
N ALA A 239 3.97 10.09 -3.42
CA ALA A 239 3.54 10.02 -4.82
C ALA A 239 2.70 8.78 -5.08
N PHE A 240 1.73 8.89 -5.98
CA PHE A 240 1.13 7.76 -6.65
C PHE A 240 2.05 7.32 -7.78
N TYR A 241 2.12 6.01 -8.01
CA TYR A 241 2.93 5.42 -9.05
C TYR A 241 2.12 4.43 -9.90
N SER A 242 2.60 4.16 -11.10
CA SER A 242 2.10 3.08 -11.95
C SER A 242 3.18 2.60 -12.91
N TYR A 243 3.35 1.27 -13.00
CA TYR A 243 4.30 0.63 -13.91
C TYR A 243 3.71 -0.64 -14.53
N ALA A 244 4.35 -1.13 -15.58
CA ALA A 244 4.05 -2.41 -16.21
C ALA A 244 5.28 -3.34 -16.18
N TYR A 245 5.04 -4.64 -16.10
CA TYR A 245 6.10 -5.63 -16.27
C TYR A 245 5.63 -6.82 -17.14
N PRO A 246 6.39 -7.17 -18.20
CA PRO A 246 7.45 -6.33 -18.78
C PRO A 246 6.87 -4.99 -19.24
N GLU A 247 7.70 -3.94 -19.25
CA GLU A 247 7.27 -2.67 -19.82
C GLU A 247 7.12 -2.83 -21.36
N PRO A 248 5.93 -2.61 -21.94
CA PRO A 248 5.74 -2.72 -23.36
C PRO A 248 6.26 -1.48 -24.09
N ASP A 249 6.67 -1.66 -25.35
CA ASP A 249 7.09 -0.56 -26.23
C ASP A 249 5.99 0.50 -26.34
N GLY A 250 6.34 1.76 -26.11
CA GLY A 250 5.39 2.88 -26.13
C GLY A 250 4.75 3.24 -24.81
N PHE A 251 4.87 2.39 -23.77
CA PHE A 251 4.33 2.67 -22.43
C PHE A 251 4.78 4.03 -21.88
N ALA A 252 6.10 4.27 -21.86
CA ALA A 252 6.70 5.48 -21.30
C ALA A 252 6.27 6.78 -21.99
N THR A 253 5.78 6.71 -23.22
CA THR A 253 5.38 7.87 -24.03
C THR A 253 3.86 8.00 -24.19
N HIS A 254 3.09 7.09 -23.57
CA HIS A 254 1.63 7.15 -23.60
C HIS A 254 1.12 8.43 -22.91
N PRO A 255 0.15 9.14 -23.49
CA PRO A 255 -0.45 10.31 -22.85
C PRO A 255 -1.20 9.92 -21.58
N VAL A 256 -0.76 10.46 -20.44
CA VAL A 256 -1.39 10.19 -19.13
C VAL A 256 -1.99 11.45 -18.54
N ARG A 257 -2.95 11.29 -17.66
CA ARG A 257 -3.64 12.37 -16.94
C ARG A 257 -3.70 12.08 -15.43
N PRO A 258 -3.99 13.09 -14.59
CA PRO A 258 -4.19 14.52 -14.92
C PRO A 258 -2.87 15.23 -15.26
N ASP A 259 -2.99 16.53 -15.58
CA ASP A 259 -1.81 17.38 -15.69
C ASP A 259 -0.99 17.28 -14.40
N GLY A 260 0.33 17.13 -14.53
CA GLY A 260 1.25 16.87 -13.42
C GLY A 260 1.64 15.40 -13.25
N ALA A 261 0.96 14.46 -13.92
CA ALA A 261 1.46 13.09 -14.10
C ALA A 261 2.60 13.07 -15.12
N TYR A 262 3.64 12.29 -14.85
CA TYR A 262 4.80 12.18 -15.74
C TYR A 262 5.45 10.79 -15.64
N TYR A 263 6.19 10.41 -16.67
CA TYR A 263 7.01 9.21 -16.64
C TYR A 263 8.41 9.54 -16.08
N SER A 264 8.81 8.81 -15.06
CA SER A 264 10.16 8.88 -14.48
C SER A 264 11.04 7.81 -15.11
N THR A 265 11.99 8.23 -15.95
CA THR A 265 12.96 7.30 -16.55
C THR A 265 13.92 6.70 -15.52
N GLU A 266 14.16 7.40 -14.41
CA GLU A 266 14.98 6.90 -13.30
C GLU A 266 14.31 5.71 -12.59
N ASN A 267 13.00 5.79 -12.40
CA ASN A 267 12.23 4.78 -11.68
C ASN A 267 11.52 3.77 -12.60
N GLY A 268 11.52 3.98 -13.94
CA GLY A 268 10.82 3.13 -14.89
C GLY A 268 9.30 3.10 -14.64
N GLN A 269 8.68 4.24 -14.32
CA GLN A 269 7.26 4.28 -13.97
C GLN A 269 6.64 5.66 -14.11
N PHE A 270 5.32 5.71 -14.27
CA PHE A 270 4.56 6.95 -14.13
C PHE A 270 4.44 7.35 -12.68
N LEU A 271 4.54 8.65 -12.41
CA LEU A 271 4.39 9.27 -11.11
C LEU A 271 3.35 10.39 -11.16
N LEU A 272 2.57 10.52 -10.10
CA LEU A 272 1.70 11.66 -9.83
C LEU A 272 1.95 12.12 -8.39
N PRO A 273 2.47 13.33 -8.15
CA PRO A 273 2.67 13.85 -6.81
C PRO A 273 1.38 13.82 -5.98
N TYR A 274 1.45 13.37 -4.73
CA TYR A 274 0.30 13.35 -3.83
C TYR A 274 -0.34 14.73 -3.67
N GLU A 275 0.47 15.79 -3.60
CA GLU A 275 -0.02 17.16 -3.52
C GLU A 275 -0.90 17.54 -4.72
N ALA A 276 -0.57 17.09 -5.93
CA ALA A 276 -1.37 17.35 -7.14
C ALA A 276 -2.78 16.75 -7.00
N VAL A 277 -2.88 15.56 -6.41
CA VAL A 277 -4.18 14.93 -6.08
C VAL A 277 -4.88 15.69 -4.96
N ARG A 278 -4.21 15.91 -3.83
CA ARG A 278 -4.77 16.54 -2.63
C ARG A 278 -5.33 17.94 -2.89
N THR A 279 -4.68 18.71 -3.76
CA THR A 279 -5.08 20.11 -4.08
C THR A 279 -6.01 20.20 -5.28
N ALA A 280 -6.27 19.11 -5.99
CA ALA A 280 -7.23 19.09 -7.07
C ALA A 280 -8.64 19.49 -6.59
N ARG A 281 -9.45 20.02 -7.50
CA ARG A 281 -10.87 20.33 -7.23
C ARG A 281 -11.64 19.06 -6.80
N ASP A 282 -11.32 17.96 -7.44
CA ASP A 282 -11.85 16.62 -7.13
C ASP A 282 -10.66 15.65 -7.04
N PRO A 283 -10.12 15.41 -5.83
CA PRO A 283 -9.00 14.51 -5.62
C PRO A 283 -9.26 13.07 -6.06
N ASP A 284 -10.48 12.57 -5.84
CA ASP A 284 -10.86 11.22 -6.24
C ASP A 284 -10.83 11.06 -7.76
N HIS A 285 -11.36 12.03 -8.49
CA HIS A 285 -11.34 12.03 -9.94
C HIS A 285 -9.91 12.13 -10.48
N ALA A 286 -9.09 13.05 -9.95
CA ALA A 286 -7.70 13.20 -10.37
C ALA A 286 -6.89 11.91 -10.22
N LEU A 287 -7.02 11.21 -9.07
CA LEU A 287 -6.36 9.93 -8.88
C LEU A 287 -6.93 8.86 -9.80
N THR A 288 -8.26 8.81 -9.97
CA THR A 288 -8.91 7.82 -10.84
C THR A 288 -8.46 7.99 -12.30
N GLU A 289 -8.34 9.23 -12.81
CA GLU A 289 -7.80 9.50 -14.15
C GLU A 289 -6.37 8.99 -14.31
N PHE A 290 -5.51 9.21 -13.31
CA PHE A 290 -4.15 8.69 -13.32
C PHE A 290 -4.14 7.16 -13.42
N LEU A 291 -4.90 6.49 -12.57
CA LEU A 291 -4.96 5.04 -12.55
C LEU A 291 -5.50 4.45 -13.87
N HIS A 292 -6.52 5.07 -14.47
CA HIS A 292 -7.07 4.64 -15.74
C HIS A 292 -6.09 4.83 -16.89
N THR A 293 -5.56 6.04 -17.08
CA THR A 293 -4.71 6.34 -18.22
C THR A 293 -3.38 5.58 -18.18
N THR A 294 -2.83 5.33 -16.99
CA THR A 294 -1.61 4.51 -16.86
C THR A 294 -1.88 3.01 -17.03
N TYR A 295 -3.05 2.52 -16.63
CA TYR A 295 -3.47 1.16 -16.95
C TYR A 295 -3.72 1.00 -18.46
N GLU A 296 -4.38 1.96 -19.10
CA GLU A 296 -4.58 1.99 -20.57
C GLU A 296 -3.24 1.91 -21.30
N ALA A 297 -2.23 2.66 -20.83
CA ALA A 297 -0.87 2.56 -21.38
C ALA A 297 -0.34 1.11 -21.33
N ALA A 298 -0.49 0.43 -20.20
CA ALA A 298 -0.03 -0.96 -20.07
C ALA A 298 -0.85 -1.93 -20.93
N ALA A 299 -2.18 -1.79 -20.90
CA ALA A 299 -3.08 -2.74 -21.55
C ALA A 299 -3.10 -2.59 -23.08
N GLU A 300 -3.05 -1.36 -23.62
CA GLU A 300 -3.04 -1.09 -25.05
C GLU A 300 -1.70 -1.48 -25.68
N HIS A 301 -0.60 -0.99 -25.13
CA HIS A 301 0.73 -1.31 -25.64
C HIS A 301 1.14 -2.77 -25.38
N GLY A 302 0.61 -3.38 -24.32
CA GLY A 302 0.81 -4.79 -24.01
C GLY A 302 -0.15 -5.74 -24.74
N ASP A 303 -1.07 -5.24 -25.57
CA ASP A 303 -2.08 -6.01 -26.30
C ASP A 303 -2.87 -6.96 -25.38
N TRP A 304 -3.42 -6.42 -24.29
CA TRP A 304 -4.24 -7.16 -23.34
C TRP A 304 -5.67 -7.33 -23.87
N ASP A 305 -6.28 -8.49 -23.64
CA ASP A 305 -7.70 -8.72 -23.93
C ASP A 305 -8.60 -7.96 -22.95
N ARG A 306 -8.70 -6.65 -23.14
CA ARG A 306 -9.45 -5.75 -22.27
C ARG A 306 -10.91 -6.16 -22.16
N ALA A 307 -11.51 -6.66 -23.23
CA ALA A 307 -12.92 -7.08 -23.25
C ALA A 307 -13.18 -8.29 -22.33
N ALA A 308 -12.20 -9.18 -22.17
CA ALA A 308 -12.29 -10.31 -21.26
C ALA A 308 -11.90 -9.97 -19.82
N LEU A 309 -11.06 -8.95 -19.64
CA LEU A 309 -10.42 -8.62 -18.36
C LEU A 309 -11.12 -7.51 -17.58
N GLU A 310 -11.74 -6.54 -18.28
CA GLU A 310 -12.41 -5.42 -17.66
C GLU A 310 -13.85 -5.77 -17.27
N ASN A 311 -14.31 -5.15 -16.19
CA ASN A 311 -15.67 -5.36 -15.70
C ASN A 311 -16.64 -4.49 -16.50
N ASP A 312 -17.49 -5.13 -17.31
CA ASP A 312 -18.67 -4.49 -17.88
C ASP A 312 -19.83 -4.57 -16.86
N PRO A 313 -20.25 -3.46 -16.24
CA PRO A 313 -21.36 -3.46 -15.29
C PRO A 313 -22.67 -4.03 -15.88
N LEU A 314 -22.84 -3.92 -17.19
CA LEU A 314 -24.03 -4.41 -17.90
C LEU A 314 -24.03 -5.94 -18.03
N ARG A 315 -22.85 -6.57 -18.09
CA ARG A 315 -22.69 -8.03 -18.21
C ARG A 315 -23.35 -8.80 -17.06
N TRP A 316 -23.45 -8.18 -15.90
CA TRP A 316 -23.98 -8.80 -14.68
C TRP A 316 -25.34 -8.23 -14.26
N GLY A 317 -26.03 -7.46 -15.12
CA GLY A 317 -27.29 -6.80 -14.78
C GLY A 317 -27.16 -5.76 -13.66
N ARG A 318 -25.94 -5.30 -13.37
CA ARG A 318 -25.72 -4.22 -12.42
C ARG A 318 -26.02 -2.90 -13.07
N THR A 319 -27.04 -2.23 -12.59
CA THR A 319 -27.20 -0.79 -12.88
C THR A 319 -25.99 -0.05 -12.31
N ALA A 320 -25.47 0.94 -13.04
CA ALA A 320 -24.42 1.82 -12.56
C ALA A 320 -24.69 2.25 -11.10
N PRO A 321 -23.66 2.40 -10.25
CA PRO A 321 -23.87 2.88 -8.89
C PRO A 321 -24.76 4.13 -8.93
N ARG A 322 -25.86 4.11 -8.21
CA ARG A 322 -26.65 5.33 -8.05
C ARG A 322 -25.73 6.38 -7.45
N GLU A 323 -25.54 7.48 -8.16
CA GLU A 323 -24.96 8.68 -7.57
C GLU A 323 -25.76 8.93 -6.28
N GLY A 324 -25.05 8.93 -5.16
CA GLY A 324 -25.69 9.19 -3.87
C GLY A 324 -26.36 10.57 -3.90
N PRO A 325 -27.42 10.79 -3.12
CA PRO A 325 -28.03 12.11 -3.05
C PRO A 325 -26.97 13.10 -2.57
N GLY A 326 -26.79 14.17 -3.38
CA GLY A 326 -25.87 15.28 -3.14
C GLY A 326 -26.24 16.10 -1.88
#